data_0a57d444357af1428bfbf44e771d43c0
#
_entry.id   0a57d444357af1428bfbf44e771d43c0
#
_cell.length_a   1.000
_cell.length_b   1.000
_cell.length_c   1.000
_cell.angle_alpha   90.00
_cell.angle_beta   90.00
_cell.angle_gamma   90.00
#
_symmetry.space_group_name_H-M   'P 1'
#
loop_
_entity.id
_entity.type
_entity.pdbx_description
1 polymer ?
#
loop_
_entity_poly.entity_id
_entity_poly.type
_entity_poly.pdbx_seq_one_letter_code
_entity_poly.pdbx_strand_id
1 'polypeptide(L)'
;MLFTSYSFIAFMTIVFVLYYLVPKSCQWPLLLVFSYIFYFIADPRYLIFILVTTISTYLISLKMNQINMAQDKFIKDFKGNLSREQKKNYKSHMKHKKWIWLLICLFINIGILSVTKYTNFVIQNINDMLHGVSGLHTVNMIVPMGISFYTFQTMGYIIDVYRGKQSVEKNFFKLALFVSFFPQLVQGPISRFHDLSETLFSKHYFESNVVVSGLMRILWGYFKKVVIADRIITGVTTLIHSPSEYQGAYVFIAMLFYAFELYCDFTGGIDITIGIAEVMGIRVTENFNLPYFSKNIKEYWNRWHITMGTWFTDYIFYPISVCKPMLNLSKFSRKHFGEVIGKRVTVYLSAFVVWFTTGLWHGAAWNFIVWGLMNFVVIMVSQELEPLYEKFHKRFSVKGKVPYEAFQILRTFLLMSCIRMFDCYRDVPLTFKMVGTMFTKFNIGELFNGSLLSIGLSVADYVVLIVGFIVVFTVSLFKVRVGNVRTVLLQKPPIVYFGIMAVMIMLIIVFGAYGIGYDSSQFIYNQF
;
A
#
# COMPACT_ATOMS: atom_id res chain seq x y z
N MET A 1 -19.09 -0.06 -5.70
CA MET A 1 -19.43 1.07 -4.80
C MET A 1 -18.13 1.73 -4.35
N LEU A 2 -18.02 3.05 -4.51
CA LEU A 2 -16.86 3.80 -4.03
C LEU A 2 -17.09 4.22 -2.58
N PHE A 3 -16.05 4.29 -1.77
CA PHE A 3 -16.12 4.68 -0.36
C PHE A 3 -16.74 6.07 -0.14
N THR A 4 -16.63 6.95 -1.12
CA THR A 4 -17.20 8.31 -1.11
C THR A 4 -18.65 8.38 -1.58
N SER A 5 -19.25 7.27 -2.05
CA SER A 5 -20.62 7.27 -2.56
C SER A 5 -21.68 7.16 -1.45
N TYR A 6 -22.82 7.80 -1.62
CA TYR A 6 -23.97 7.66 -0.70
C TYR A 6 -24.45 6.20 -0.59
N SER A 7 -24.36 5.42 -1.66
CA SER A 7 -24.69 4.00 -1.66
C SER A 7 -23.77 3.20 -0.73
N PHE A 8 -22.47 3.58 -0.65
CA PHE A 8 -21.54 2.95 0.28
C PHE A 8 -21.84 3.33 1.73
N ILE A 9 -22.16 4.59 2.00
CA ILE A 9 -22.55 5.04 3.36
C ILE A 9 -23.81 4.30 3.84
N ALA A 10 -24.82 4.17 2.95
CA ALA A 10 -26.03 3.40 3.26
C ALA A 10 -25.72 1.91 3.50
N PHE A 11 -24.91 1.29 2.63
CA PHE A 11 -24.43 -0.07 2.80
C PHE A 11 -23.73 -0.27 4.14
N MET A 12 -22.80 0.61 4.49
CA MET A 12 -22.08 0.54 5.75
C MET A 12 -22.99 0.70 6.98
N THR A 13 -23.95 1.59 6.90
CA THR A 13 -24.93 1.79 7.99
C THR A 13 -25.72 0.49 8.22
N ILE A 14 -26.19 -0.15 7.15
CA ILE A 14 -26.91 -1.42 7.23
C ILE A 14 -26.02 -2.52 7.83
N VAL A 15 -24.79 -2.67 7.33
CA VAL A 15 -23.82 -3.66 7.84
C VAL A 15 -23.57 -3.44 9.34
N PHE A 16 -23.31 -2.21 9.74
CA PHE A 16 -23.00 -1.85 11.11
C PHE A 16 -24.16 -2.16 12.07
N VAL A 17 -25.38 -1.76 11.72
CA VAL A 17 -26.59 -2.04 12.52
C VAL A 17 -26.80 -3.55 12.64
N LEU A 18 -26.79 -4.28 11.54
CA LEU A 18 -26.98 -5.73 11.55
C LEU A 18 -25.87 -6.45 12.32
N TYR A 19 -24.61 -5.99 12.22
CA TYR A 19 -23.47 -6.59 12.90
C TYR A 19 -23.65 -6.66 14.43
N TYR A 20 -24.23 -5.63 15.03
CA TYR A 20 -24.48 -5.60 16.47
C TYR A 20 -25.81 -6.22 16.88
N LEU A 21 -26.79 -6.32 15.97
CA LEU A 21 -28.09 -6.93 16.23
C LEU A 21 -28.04 -8.48 16.17
N VAL A 22 -27.22 -9.06 15.28
CA VAL A 22 -27.14 -10.52 15.15
C VAL A 22 -26.49 -11.18 16.38
N PRO A 23 -26.76 -12.47 16.62
CA PRO A 23 -26.03 -13.25 17.62
C PRO A 23 -24.52 -13.17 17.36
N LYS A 24 -23.70 -13.11 18.42
CA LYS A 24 -22.25 -12.89 18.32
C LYS A 24 -21.51 -13.98 17.51
N SER A 25 -22.03 -15.18 17.46
CA SER A 25 -21.54 -16.27 16.59
C SER A 25 -21.78 -16.02 15.11
N CYS A 26 -22.75 -15.17 14.75
CA CYS A 26 -23.13 -14.84 13.38
C CYS A 26 -22.44 -13.58 12.84
N GLN A 27 -21.62 -12.88 13.64
CA GLN A 27 -20.98 -11.64 13.22
C GLN A 27 -20.02 -11.84 12.05
N TRP A 28 -19.08 -12.78 12.12
CA TRP A 28 -18.17 -13.06 11.02
C TRP A 28 -18.86 -13.67 9.79
N PRO A 29 -19.85 -14.59 9.89
CA PRO A 29 -20.62 -15.03 8.73
C PRO A 29 -21.37 -13.89 8.04
N LEU A 30 -21.93 -12.96 8.80
CA LEU A 30 -22.57 -11.77 8.26
C LEU A 30 -21.57 -10.93 7.44
N LEU A 31 -20.37 -10.70 7.97
CA LEU A 31 -19.32 -9.99 7.24
C LEU A 31 -18.91 -10.70 5.96
N LEU A 32 -18.88 -12.05 5.96
CA LEU A 32 -18.61 -12.82 4.75
C LEU A 32 -19.68 -12.57 3.68
N VAL A 33 -20.94 -12.65 4.05
CA VAL A 33 -22.06 -12.42 3.12
C VAL A 33 -21.99 -11.00 2.54
N PHE A 34 -21.82 -9.99 3.39
CA PHE A 34 -21.72 -8.60 2.94
C PHE A 34 -20.44 -8.31 2.13
N SER A 35 -19.34 -9.00 2.39
CA SER A 35 -18.13 -8.90 1.57
C SER A 35 -18.36 -9.40 0.14
N TYR A 36 -19.06 -10.53 0.01
CA TYR A 36 -19.41 -11.05 -1.32
C TYR A 36 -20.49 -10.22 -2.02
N ILE A 37 -21.47 -9.69 -1.29
CA ILE A 37 -22.45 -8.72 -1.83
C ILE A 37 -21.75 -7.47 -2.35
N PHE A 38 -20.84 -6.89 -1.57
CA PHE A 38 -20.05 -5.72 -1.97
C PHE A 38 -19.30 -5.98 -3.29
N TYR A 39 -18.67 -7.14 -3.40
CA TYR A 39 -17.89 -7.53 -4.56
C TYR A 39 -18.78 -7.82 -5.78
N PHE A 40 -19.93 -8.47 -5.56
CA PHE A 40 -20.95 -8.73 -6.59
C PHE A 40 -21.52 -7.44 -7.17
N ILE A 41 -21.81 -6.44 -6.33
CA ILE A 41 -22.32 -5.12 -6.79
C ILE A 41 -21.26 -4.36 -7.59
N ALA A 42 -19.97 -4.59 -7.33
CA ALA A 42 -18.92 -3.99 -8.14
C ALA A 42 -18.92 -4.54 -9.58
N ASP A 43 -18.84 -5.84 -9.73
CA ASP A 43 -19.04 -6.58 -10.98
C ASP A 43 -19.18 -8.09 -10.64
N PRO A 44 -20.29 -8.76 -11.03
CA PRO A 44 -20.48 -10.18 -10.77
C PRO A 44 -19.36 -11.09 -11.31
N ARG A 45 -18.71 -10.68 -12.40
CA ARG A 45 -17.60 -11.42 -13.03
C ARG A 45 -16.37 -11.51 -12.14
N TYR A 46 -16.18 -10.55 -11.23
CA TYR A 46 -15.06 -10.53 -10.29
C TYR A 46 -15.08 -11.68 -9.30
N LEU A 47 -16.28 -12.23 -9.00
CA LEU A 47 -16.44 -13.35 -8.08
C LEU A 47 -15.66 -14.59 -8.50
N ILE A 48 -15.54 -14.84 -9.81
CA ILE A 48 -14.81 -16.01 -10.32
C ILE A 48 -13.35 -15.95 -9.86
N PHE A 49 -12.71 -14.80 -9.97
CA PHE A 49 -11.30 -14.64 -9.64
C PHE A 49 -11.02 -14.81 -8.14
N ILE A 50 -11.83 -14.16 -7.28
CA ILE A 50 -11.65 -14.26 -5.83
C ILE A 50 -11.98 -15.67 -5.32
N LEU A 51 -12.97 -16.36 -5.93
CA LEU A 51 -13.31 -17.74 -5.59
C LEU A 51 -12.19 -18.70 -6.01
N VAL A 52 -11.64 -18.59 -7.23
CA VAL A 52 -10.53 -19.44 -7.68
C VAL A 52 -9.31 -19.24 -6.80
N THR A 53 -8.97 -17.99 -6.46
CA THR A 53 -7.88 -17.66 -5.53
C THR A 53 -8.11 -18.29 -4.14
N THR A 54 -9.30 -18.16 -3.60
CA THR A 54 -9.65 -18.70 -2.27
C THR A 54 -9.62 -20.23 -2.26
N ILE A 55 -10.28 -20.88 -3.24
CA ILE A 55 -10.39 -22.34 -3.34
C ILE A 55 -9.00 -22.97 -3.53
N SER A 56 -8.20 -22.45 -4.48
CA SER A 56 -6.85 -22.95 -4.73
C SER A 56 -5.96 -22.84 -3.48
N THR A 57 -5.98 -21.69 -2.80
CA THR A 57 -5.23 -21.47 -1.57
C THR A 57 -5.68 -22.41 -0.45
N TYR A 58 -7.00 -22.58 -0.28
CA TYR A 58 -7.55 -23.46 0.75
C TYR A 58 -7.18 -24.93 0.52
N LEU A 59 -7.43 -25.47 -0.66
CA LEU A 59 -7.14 -26.86 -0.99
C LEU A 59 -5.65 -27.18 -0.86
N ILE A 60 -4.79 -26.27 -1.33
CA ILE A 60 -3.34 -26.46 -1.25
C ILE A 60 -2.85 -26.34 0.20
N SER A 61 -3.41 -25.43 1.00
CA SER A 61 -3.07 -25.34 2.42
C SER A 61 -3.45 -26.61 3.19
N LEU A 62 -4.61 -27.19 2.92
CA LEU A 62 -5.03 -28.50 3.48
C LEU A 62 -4.08 -29.62 3.05
N LYS A 63 -3.64 -29.62 1.78
CA LYS A 63 -2.66 -30.61 1.30
C LYS A 63 -1.32 -30.49 2.00
N MET A 64 -0.84 -29.27 2.24
CA MET A 64 0.37 -29.05 3.04
C MET A 64 0.20 -29.53 4.47
N ASN A 65 -0.97 -29.33 5.08
CA ASN A 65 -1.27 -29.86 6.41
C ASN A 65 -1.24 -31.38 6.45
N GLN A 66 -1.83 -32.07 5.45
CA GLN A 66 -1.76 -33.54 5.34
C GLN A 66 -0.30 -34.02 5.27
N ILE A 67 0.56 -33.34 4.50
CA ILE A 67 1.98 -33.67 4.41
C ILE A 67 2.68 -33.48 5.75
N ASN A 68 2.36 -32.40 6.49
CA ASN A 68 2.90 -32.17 7.85
C ASN A 68 2.45 -33.28 8.80
N MET A 69 1.17 -33.62 8.84
CA MET A 69 0.64 -34.68 9.68
C MET A 69 1.28 -36.05 9.37
N ALA A 70 1.45 -36.37 8.08
CA ALA A 70 2.14 -37.59 7.66
C ALA A 70 3.61 -37.61 8.11
N GLN A 71 4.31 -36.46 8.00
CA GLN A 71 5.68 -36.30 8.49
C GLN A 71 5.77 -36.53 9.99
N ASP A 72 4.89 -35.92 10.77
CA ASP A 72 4.91 -35.99 12.21
C ASP A 72 4.54 -37.38 12.72
N LYS A 73 3.54 -38.03 12.07
CA LYS A 73 3.17 -39.41 12.34
C LYS A 73 4.37 -40.37 12.10
N PHE A 74 4.99 -40.30 10.91
CA PHE A 74 6.15 -41.12 10.58
C PHE A 74 7.30 -40.95 11.57
N ILE A 75 7.62 -39.71 11.95
CA ILE A 75 8.71 -39.45 12.93
C ILE A 75 8.34 -39.97 14.31
N LYS A 76 7.05 -40.00 14.69
CA LYS A 76 6.58 -40.51 15.96
C LYS A 76 6.60 -42.07 15.99
N ASP A 77 6.08 -42.69 14.91
CA ASP A 77 5.97 -44.15 14.81
C ASP A 77 7.35 -44.83 14.81
N PHE A 78 8.35 -44.18 14.20
CA PHE A 78 9.74 -44.67 14.14
C PHE A 78 10.69 -43.99 15.14
N LYS A 79 10.17 -43.40 16.22
CA LYS A 79 10.95 -42.73 17.25
C LYS A 79 11.89 -43.72 17.92
N GLY A 80 13.20 -43.53 17.78
CA GLY A 80 14.25 -44.43 18.29
C GLY A 80 14.91 -45.30 17.23
N ASN A 81 14.21 -45.63 16.13
CA ASN A 81 14.74 -46.49 15.06
C ASN A 81 15.32 -45.71 13.87
N LEU A 82 15.12 -44.37 13.81
CA LEU A 82 15.64 -43.54 12.76
C LEU A 82 16.97 -42.88 13.14
N SER A 83 17.98 -43.06 12.31
CA SER A 83 19.22 -42.29 12.43
C SER A 83 18.93 -40.78 12.22
N ARG A 84 19.81 -39.91 12.71
CA ARG A 84 19.74 -38.46 12.52
C ARG A 84 19.71 -38.10 11.04
N GLU A 85 20.43 -38.80 10.21
CA GLU A 85 20.52 -38.61 8.77
C GLU A 85 19.21 -39.02 8.07
N GLN A 86 18.68 -40.20 8.39
CA GLN A 86 17.39 -40.67 7.85
C GLN A 86 16.26 -39.69 8.18
N LYS A 87 16.22 -39.21 9.42
CA LYS A 87 15.23 -38.19 9.84
C LYS A 87 15.38 -36.87 9.06
N LYS A 88 16.63 -36.43 8.82
CA LYS A 88 16.93 -35.23 8.03
C LYS A 88 16.48 -35.40 6.56
N ASN A 89 16.82 -36.52 5.95
CA ASN A 89 16.47 -36.84 4.58
C ASN A 89 14.96 -36.91 4.36
N TYR A 90 14.24 -37.57 5.28
CA TYR A 90 12.79 -37.66 5.26
C TYR A 90 12.12 -36.26 5.37
N LYS A 91 12.58 -35.44 6.34
CA LYS A 91 12.10 -34.05 6.45
C LYS A 91 12.37 -33.23 5.19
N SER A 92 13.54 -33.40 4.58
CA SER A 92 13.89 -32.72 3.32
C SER A 92 12.96 -33.14 2.18
N HIS A 93 12.66 -34.43 2.05
CA HIS A 93 11.71 -34.95 1.07
C HIS A 93 10.30 -34.39 1.27
N MET A 94 9.79 -34.36 2.51
CA MET A 94 8.48 -33.79 2.81
C MET A 94 8.44 -32.29 2.58
N LYS A 95 9.53 -31.58 2.86
CA LYS A 95 9.68 -30.16 2.55
C LYS A 95 9.63 -29.91 1.03
N HIS A 96 10.27 -30.77 0.23
CA HIS A 96 10.23 -30.71 -1.23
C HIS A 96 8.81 -30.94 -1.76
N LYS A 97 8.08 -31.93 -1.23
CA LYS A 97 6.65 -32.12 -1.59
C LYS A 97 5.81 -30.87 -1.31
N LYS A 98 5.99 -30.24 -0.14
CA LYS A 98 5.28 -28.98 0.17
C LYS A 98 5.68 -27.85 -0.75
N TRP A 99 6.96 -27.80 -1.15
CA TRP A 99 7.47 -26.79 -2.10
C TRP A 99 6.76 -26.87 -3.45
N ILE A 100 6.53 -28.06 -3.99
CA ILE A 100 5.80 -28.25 -5.25
C ILE A 100 4.37 -27.68 -5.14
N TRP A 101 3.67 -27.99 -4.06
CA TRP A 101 2.32 -27.47 -3.83
C TRP A 101 2.31 -25.93 -3.65
N LEU A 102 3.32 -25.39 -2.99
CA LEU A 102 3.50 -23.93 -2.91
C LEU A 102 3.64 -23.32 -4.30
N LEU A 103 4.51 -23.87 -5.14
CA LEU A 103 4.72 -23.37 -6.50
C LEU A 103 3.43 -23.43 -7.34
N ILE A 104 2.65 -24.50 -7.23
CA ILE A 104 1.36 -24.62 -7.91
C ILE A 104 0.41 -23.50 -7.46
N CYS A 105 0.31 -23.24 -6.15
CA CYS A 105 -0.53 -22.17 -5.63
C CYS A 105 -0.08 -20.78 -6.12
N LEU A 106 1.22 -20.52 -6.05
CA LEU A 106 1.80 -19.25 -6.52
C LEU A 106 1.59 -19.08 -8.02
N PHE A 107 1.79 -20.15 -8.81
CA PHE A 107 1.58 -20.11 -10.27
C PHE A 107 0.13 -19.78 -10.63
N ILE A 108 -0.85 -20.39 -9.96
CA ILE A 108 -2.27 -20.09 -10.18
C ILE A 108 -2.55 -18.61 -9.86
N ASN A 109 -2.17 -18.15 -8.66
CA ASN A 109 -2.56 -16.82 -8.19
C ASN A 109 -1.79 -15.70 -8.90
N ILE A 110 -0.46 -15.85 -9.09
CA ILE A 110 0.35 -14.91 -9.87
C ILE A 110 -0.04 -14.98 -11.36
N GLY A 111 -0.36 -16.18 -11.87
CA GLY A 111 -0.80 -16.37 -13.25
C GLY A 111 -2.08 -15.59 -13.55
N ILE A 112 -3.09 -15.69 -12.68
CA ILE A 112 -4.33 -14.89 -12.81
C ILE A 112 -4.00 -13.40 -12.80
N LEU A 113 -3.23 -12.93 -11.80
CA LEU A 113 -2.82 -11.53 -11.71
C LEU A 113 -2.05 -11.08 -12.96
N SER A 114 -1.13 -11.92 -13.46
CA SER A 114 -0.30 -11.59 -14.62
C SER A 114 -1.12 -11.49 -15.89
N VAL A 115 -2.01 -12.45 -16.13
CA VAL A 115 -2.86 -12.44 -17.32
C VAL A 115 -3.82 -11.24 -17.30
N THR A 116 -4.46 -10.98 -16.17
CA THR A 116 -5.45 -9.89 -16.11
C THR A 116 -4.83 -8.50 -16.17
N LYS A 117 -3.65 -8.30 -15.58
CA LYS A 117 -3.05 -6.96 -15.44
C LYS A 117 -1.98 -6.65 -16.50
N TYR A 118 -1.19 -7.65 -16.95
CA TYR A 118 0.01 -7.39 -17.75
C TYR A 118 -0.09 -7.80 -19.22
N THR A 119 -1.13 -8.52 -19.66
CA THR A 119 -1.25 -8.98 -21.06
C THR A 119 -1.13 -7.84 -22.06
N ASN A 120 -1.88 -6.75 -21.89
CA ASN A 120 -1.83 -5.63 -22.81
C ASN A 120 -0.49 -4.88 -22.79
N PHE A 121 0.15 -4.80 -21.63
CA PHE A 121 1.48 -4.22 -21.51
C PHE A 121 2.52 -5.03 -22.30
N VAL A 122 2.45 -6.36 -22.21
CA VAL A 122 3.34 -7.25 -23.00
C VAL A 122 3.06 -7.11 -24.50
N ILE A 123 1.78 -7.11 -24.90
CA ILE A 123 1.38 -6.94 -26.31
C ILE A 123 1.91 -5.60 -26.86
N GLN A 124 1.73 -4.49 -26.13
CA GLN A 124 2.24 -3.19 -26.54
C GLN A 124 3.76 -3.19 -26.72
N ASN A 125 4.51 -3.73 -25.76
CA ASN A 125 5.97 -3.81 -25.86
C ASN A 125 6.43 -4.68 -27.05
N ILE A 126 5.74 -5.79 -27.36
CA ILE A 126 6.04 -6.62 -28.54
C ILE A 126 5.76 -5.82 -29.83
N ASN A 127 4.63 -5.11 -29.89
CA ASN A 127 4.29 -4.28 -31.04
C ASN A 127 5.33 -3.17 -31.27
N ASP A 128 5.77 -2.50 -30.19
CA ASP A 128 6.78 -1.45 -30.26
C ASP A 128 8.13 -2.01 -30.73
N MET A 129 8.54 -3.18 -30.22
CA MET A 129 9.78 -3.85 -30.65
C MET A 129 9.75 -4.29 -32.11
N LEU A 130 8.60 -4.70 -32.61
CA LEU A 130 8.42 -5.17 -33.99
C LEU A 130 7.87 -4.09 -34.92
N HIS A 131 7.95 -2.82 -34.52
CA HIS A 131 7.47 -1.66 -35.31
C HIS A 131 6.06 -1.83 -35.89
N GLY A 132 5.17 -2.47 -35.10
CA GLY A 132 3.77 -2.71 -35.49
C GLY A 132 3.54 -3.91 -36.45
N VAL A 133 4.59 -4.62 -36.86
CA VAL A 133 4.46 -5.77 -37.78
C VAL A 133 3.86 -7.01 -37.13
N SER A 134 3.81 -7.06 -35.78
CA SER A 134 3.35 -8.25 -35.03
C SER A 134 1.87 -8.60 -35.25
N GLY A 135 1.01 -7.67 -35.67
CA GLY A 135 -0.42 -7.88 -35.82
C GLY A 135 -1.17 -8.21 -34.52
N LEU A 136 -0.52 -8.10 -33.36
CA LEU A 136 -1.13 -8.38 -32.07
C LEU A 136 -2.04 -7.22 -31.66
N HIS A 137 -3.31 -7.52 -31.36
CA HIS A 137 -4.26 -6.54 -30.86
C HIS A 137 -4.37 -6.63 -29.33
N THR A 138 -4.60 -5.47 -28.69
CA THR A 138 -4.93 -5.42 -27.26
C THR A 138 -6.23 -6.15 -26.98
N VAL A 139 -6.30 -6.82 -25.85
CA VAL A 139 -7.46 -7.61 -25.43
C VAL A 139 -8.25 -6.84 -24.38
N ASN A 140 -9.58 -6.86 -24.48
CA ASN A 140 -10.42 -6.28 -23.42
C ASN A 140 -10.43 -7.19 -22.20
N MET A 141 -9.46 -6.97 -21.30
CA MET A 141 -9.28 -7.77 -20.09
C MET A 141 -10.07 -7.19 -18.92
N ILE A 142 -10.76 -8.07 -18.21
CA ILE A 142 -11.42 -7.71 -16.95
C ILE A 142 -10.37 -7.73 -15.85
N VAL A 143 -10.09 -6.57 -15.27
CA VAL A 143 -9.20 -6.44 -14.09
C VAL A 143 -10.07 -6.39 -12.84
N PRO A 144 -10.13 -7.46 -12.02
CA PRO A 144 -10.96 -7.48 -10.83
C PRO A 144 -10.48 -6.46 -9.80
N MET A 145 -11.42 -5.75 -9.19
CA MET A 145 -11.13 -4.80 -8.11
C MET A 145 -10.36 -5.49 -6.97
N GLY A 146 -9.27 -4.89 -6.54
CA GLY A 146 -8.47 -5.39 -5.41
C GLY A 146 -7.66 -6.66 -5.68
N ILE A 147 -7.56 -7.13 -6.94
CA ILE A 147 -6.85 -8.38 -7.29
C ILE A 147 -5.42 -8.41 -6.75
N SER A 148 -4.69 -7.30 -6.83
CA SER A 148 -3.33 -7.20 -6.32
C SER A 148 -3.26 -7.37 -4.79
N PHE A 149 -4.24 -6.84 -4.06
CA PHE A 149 -4.29 -6.89 -2.59
C PHE A 149 -4.62 -8.30 -2.08
N TYR A 150 -5.73 -8.90 -2.55
CA TYR A 150 -6.09 -10.23 -2.07
C TYR A 150 -5.13 -11.32 -2.56
N THR A 151 -4.50 -11.15 -3.72
CA THR A 151 -3.42 -12.05 -4.17
C THR A 151 -2.24 -12.00 -3.20
N PHE A 152 -1.79 -10.82 -2.79
CA PHE A 152 -0.71 -10.70 -1.81
C PHE A 152 -1.08 -11.24 -0.44
N GLN A 153 -2.32 -11.05 0.01
CA GLN A 153 -2.81 -11.64 1.27
C GLN A 153 -2.77 -13.17 1.23
N THR A 154 -3.29 -13.78 0.15
CA THR A 154 -3.31 -15.24 -0.02
C THR A 154 -1.92 -15.82 -0.20
N MET A 155 -1.04 -15.15 -0.97
CA MET A 155 0.35 -15.55 -1.12
C MET A 155 1.09 -15.49 0.22
N GLY A 156 0.90 -14.42 1.00
CA GLY A 156 1.46 -14.31 2.34
C GLY A 156 1.01 -15.46 3.23
N TYR A 157 -0.29 -15.74 3.26
CA TYR A 157 -0.85 -16.86 4.03
C TYR A 157 -0.24 -18.22 3.63
N ILE A 158 -0.22 -18.56 2.34
CA ILE A 158 0.28 -19.88 1.90
C ILE A 158 1.78 -20.04 2.12
N ILE A 159 2.56 -18.97 1.96
CA ILE A 159 4.00 -18.97 2.26
C ILE A 159 4.24 -19.15 3.77
N ASP A 160 3.46 -18.50 4.62
CA ASP A 160 3.58 -18.65 6.07
C ASP A 160 3.16 -20.05 6.55
N VAL A 161 2.15 -20.66 5.93
CA VAL A 161 1.80 -22.08 6.14
C VAL A 161 2.96 -23.00 5.72
N TYR A 162 3.57 -22.75 4.54
CA TYR A 162 4.72 -23.51 4.08
C TYR A 162 5.91 -23.41 5.06
N ARG A 163 6.18 -22.22 5.58
CA ARG A 163 7.25 -21.95 6.55
C ARG A 163 6.95 -22.49 7.96
N GLY A 164 5.70 -22.88 8.24
CA GLY A 164 5.25 -23.31 9.57
C GLY A 164 5.06 -22.14 10.55
N LYS A 165 5.00 -20.90 10.05
CA LYS A 165 4.71 -19.71 10.87
C LYS A 165 3.22 -19.57 11.17
N GLN A 166 2.37 -20.09 10.27
CA GLN A 166 0.92 -20.06 10.37
C GLN A 166 0.34 -21.48 10.34
N SER A 167 -0.57 -21.77 11.25
CA SER A 167 -1.38 -22.99 11.20
C SER A 167 -2.42 -22.90 10.09
N VAL A 168 -2.75 -24.04 9.51
CA VAL A 168 -3.73 -24.09 8.41
C VAL A 168 -5.13 -23.82 8.95
N GLU A 169 -5.82 -22.87 8.34
CA GLU A 169 -7.24 -22.62 8.61
C GLU A 169 -8.09 -23.75 7.96
N LYS A 170 -8.81 -24.49 8.79
CA LYS A 170 -9.61 -25.65 8.37
C LYS A 170 -11.02 -25.26 7.93
N ASN A 171 -11.49 -24.07 8.29
CA ASN A 171 -12.79 -23.56 7.89
C ASN A 171 -12.65 -22.74 6.62
N PHE A 172 -13.21 -23.27 5.51
CA PHE A 172 -13.20 -22.59 4.20
C PHE A 172 -13.78 -21.17 4.28
N PHE A 173 -14.91 -21.00 4.97
CA PHE A 173 -15.60 -19.70 5.04
C PHE A 173 -14.79 -18.65 5.83
N LYS A 174 -14.02 -19.06 6.82
CA LYS A 174 -13.11 -18.15 7.51
C LYS A 174 -11.98 -17.69 6.60
N LEU A 175 -11.37 -18.61 5.85
CA LEU A 175 -10.37 -18.22 4.86
C LEU A 175 -10.99 -17.33 3.77
N ALA A 176 -12.20 -17.66 3.31
CA ALA A 176 -12.94 -16.85 2.33
C ALA A 176 -13.19 -15.42 2.84
N LEU A 177 -13.60 -15.25 4.10
CA LEU A 177 -13.75 -13.91 4.69
C LEU A 177 -12.42 -13.16 4.78
N PHE A 178 -11.34 -13.81 5.20
CA PHE A 178 -10.03 -13.19 5.24
C PHE A 178 -9.61 -12.63 3.87
N VAL A 179 -9.85 -13.39 2.79
CA VAL A 179 -9.51 -13.00 1.41
C VAL A 179 -10.43 -11.89 0.89
N SER A 180 -11.71 -11.92 1.27
CA SER A 180 -12.75 -11.04 0.73
C SER A 180 -13.16 -9.89 1.64
N PHE A 181 -12.52 -9.69 2.80
CA PHE A 181 -12.93 -8.69 3.79
C PHE A 181 -13.05 -7.30 3.17
N PHE A 182 -14.30 -6.89 2.88
CA PHE A 182 -14.62 -5.79 1.99
C PHE A 182 -13.97 -4.44 2.36
N PRO A 183 -13.74 -4.08 3.63
CA PRO A 183 -13.07 -2.81 3.92
C PRO A 183 -11.66 -2.73 3.33
N GLN A 184 -10.95 -3.88 3.23
CA GLN A 184 -9.57 -3.93 2.73
C GLN A 184 -9.46 -4.15 1.22
N LEU A 185 -10.54 -4.59 0.54
CA LEU A 185 -10.47 -4.97 -0.88
C LEU A 185 -10.14 -3.81 -1.81
N VAL A 186 -10.62 -2.59 -1.48
CA VAL A 186 -10.46 -1.42 -2.36
C VAL A 186 -9.10 -0.77 -2.18
N GLN A 187 -8.71 -0.48 -0.94
CA GLN A 187 -7.52 0.32 -0.62
C GLN A 187 -6.98 -0.01 0.79
N GLY A 188 -7.20 -1.22 1.26
CA GLY A 188 -6.82 -1.60 2.62
C GLY A 188 -5.34 -1.91 2.79
N PRO A 189 -4.88 -2.00 4.05
CA PRO A 189 -3.58 -2.57 4.36
C PRO A 189 -3.50 -4.04 3.93
N ILE A 190 -2.31 -4.50 3.49
CA ILE A 190 -2.07 -5.92 3.18
C ILE A 190 -1.91 -6.66 4.50
N SER A 191 -3.03 -7.14 5.05
CA SER A 191 -3.05 -7.83 6.35
C SER A 191 -2.51 -9.24 6.26
N ARG A 192 -1.79 -9.67 7.30
CA ARG A 192 -1.43 -11.08 7.48
C ARG A 192 -2.60 -11.82 8.12
N PHE A 193 -2.71 -13.11 7.81
CA PHE A 193 -3.79 -13.93 8.38
C PHE A 193 -3.76 -13.93 9.90
N HIS A 194 -2.59 -14.11 10.50
CA HIS A 194 -2.43 -14.12 11.95
C HIS A 194 -2.95 -12.83 12.60
N ASP A 195 -2.53 -11.67 12.09
CA ASP A 195 -2.85 -10.37 12.68
C ASP A 195 -4.34 -10.03 12.58
N LEU A 196 -4.94 -10.30 11.42
CA LEU A 196 -6.35 -9.97 11.19
C LEU A 196 -7.30 -10.99 11.84
N SER A 197 -6.98 -12.28 11.77
CA SER A 197 -7.86 -13.37 12.22
C SER A 197 -8.14 -13.34 13.72
N GLU A 198 -7.21 -12.80 14.51
CA GLU A 198 -7.35 -12.67 15.96
C GLU A 198 -8.61 -11.89 16.35
N THR A 199 -8.91 -10.81 15.66
CA THR A 199 -10.08 -9.99 15.92
C THR A 199 -11.23 -10.26 14.94
N LEU A 200 -10.94 -10.61 13.68
CA LEU A 200 -11.98 -10.83 12.65
C LEU A 200 -12.98 -11.94 13.03
N PHE A 201 -12.53 -12.97 13.76
CA PHE A 201 -13.35 -14.12 14.17
C PHE A 201 -13.75 -14.10 15.65
N SER A 202 -13.38 -13.05 16.37
CA SER A 202 -13.76 -12.85 17.77
C SER A 202 -15.21 -12.39 17.90
N LYS A 203 -15.75 -12.51 19.10
CA LYS A 203 -17.08 -11.96 19.45
C LYS A 203 -16.92 -10.51 19.87
N HIS A 204 -17.67 -9.61 19.25
CA HIS A 204 -17.63 -8.18 19.56
C HIS A 204 -18.93 -7.71 20.19
N TYR A 205 -18.78 -6.95 21.25
CA TYR A 205 -19.87 -6.24 21.91
C TYR A 205 -19.83 -4.76 21.53
N PHE A 206 -20.96 -4.11 21.62
CA PHE A 206 -21.02 -2.67 21.37
C PHE A 206 -20.31 -1.92 22.50
N GLU A 207 -19.18 -1.32 22.17
CA GLU A 207 -18.40 -0.47 23.07
C GLU A 207 -18.36 0.95 22.51
N SER A 208 -19.04 1.88 23.20
CA SER A 208 -19.20 3.26 22.73
C SER A 208 -17.85 3.93 22.38
N ASN A 209 -16.84 3.75 23.22
CA ASN A 209 -15.52 4.36 23.00
C ASN A 209 -14.83 3.83 21.73
N VAL A 210 -14.96 2.54 21.44
CA VAL A 210 -14.39 1.90 20.23
C VAL A 210 -15.12 2.42 18.99
N VAL A 211 -16.45 2.46 19.05
CA VAL A 211 -17.29 2.96 17.96
C VAL A 211 -17.00 4.43 17.66
N VAL A 212 -16.97 5.29 18.70
CA VAL A 212 -16.67 6.72 18.54
C VAL A 212 -15.25 6.93 18.01
N SER A 213 -14.26 6.15 18.48
CA SER A 213 -12.88 6.18 17.95
C SER A 213 -12.84 5.86 16.45
N GLY A 214 -13.53 4.79 16.04
CA GLY A 214 -13.61 4.41 14.63
C GLY A 214 -14.33 5.45 13.77
N LEU A 215 -15.44 6.02 14.26
CA LEU A 215 -16.15 7.09 13.56
C LEU A 215 -15.30 8.36 13.41
N MET A 216 -14.58 8.78 14.46
CA MET A 216 -13.63 9.90 14.36
C MET A 216 -12.56 9.63 13.28
N ARG A 217 -12.09 8.38 13.17
CA ARG A 217 -11.12 8.00 12.14
C ARG A 217 -11.71 8.05 10.74
N ILE A 218 -12.93 7.57 10.56
CA ILE A 218 -13.64 7.64 9.28
C ILE A 218 -13.81 9.10 8.85
N LEU A 219 -14.28 9.98 9.75
CA LEU A 219 -14.44 11.40 9.46
C LEU A 219 -13.10 12.07 9.08
N TRP A 220 -12.01 11.74 9.80
CA TRP A 220 -10.68 12.22 9.45
C TRP A 220 -10.23 11.75 8.07
N GLY A 221 -10.55 10.52 7.70
CA GLY A 221 -10.30 9.98 6.36
C GLY A 221 -11.08 10.73 5.29
N TYR A 222 -12.38 10.95 5.50
CA TYR A 222 -13.21 11.74 4.57
C TYR A 222 -12.74 13.19 4.45
N PHE A 223 -12.37 13.83 5.55
CA PHE A 223 -11.82 15.19 5.50
C PHE A 223 -10.60 15.27 4.59
N LYS A 224 -9.63 14.38 4.74
CA LYS A 224 -8.44 14.34 3.88
C LYS A 224 -8.78 14.07 2.42
N LYS A 225 -9.65 13.08 2.17
CA LYS A 225 -10.03 12.68 0.81
C LYS A 225 -10.87 13.75 0.13
N VAL A 226 -12.03 14.09 0.70
CA VAL A 226 -13.06 14.87 0.00
C VAL A 226 -12.78 16.38 0.05
N VAL A 227 -12.21 16.89 1.16
CA VAL A 227 -11.95 18.33 1.29
C VAL A 227 -10.62 18.73 0.67
N ILE A 228 -9.59 17.87 0.76
CA ILE A 228 -8.24 18.23 0.31
C ILE A 228 -7.89 17.53 -1.01
N ALA A 229 -7.84 16.18 -1.04
CA ALA A 229 -7.33 15.44 -2.19
C ALA A 229 -8.18 15.65 -3.45
N ASP A 230 -9.50 15.48 -3.35
CA ASP A 230 -10.43 15.63 -4.48
C ASP A 230 -10.52 17.08 -5.01
N ARG A 231 -10.13 18.05 -4.18
CA ARG A 231 -10.03 19.45 -4.60
C ARG A 231 -8.73 19.73 -5.35
N ILE A 232 -7.61 19.27 -4.83
CA ILE A 232 -6.28 19.58 -5.37
C ILE A 232 -6.01 18.84 -6.69
N ILE A 233 -6.65 17.67 -6.91
CA ILE A 233 -6.47 16.88 -8.14
C ILE A 233 -6.86 17.68 -9.41
N THR A 234 -7.83 18.57 -9.33
CA THR A 234 -8.23 19.44 -10.44
C THR A 234 -7.04 20.27 -10.93
N GLY A 235 -6.32 20.92 -10.02
CA GLY A 235 -5.12 21.69 -10.36
C GLY A 235 -3.98 20.81 -10.88
N VAL A 236 -3.76 19.64 -10.29
CA VAL A 236 -2.77 18.67 -10.79
C VAL A 236 -3.08 18.25 -12.22
N THR A 237 -4.32 17.86 -12.47
CA THR A 237 -4.78 17.39 -13.78
C THR A 237 -4.58 18.45 -14.85
N THR A 238 -4.95 19.70 -14.57
CA THR A 238 -4.74 20.82 -15.49
C THR A 238 -3.26 21.01 -15.83
N LEU A 239 -2.40 21.01 -14.81
CA LEU A 239 -0.94 21.21 -14.99
C LEU A 239 -0.28 20.10 -15.80
N ILE A 240 -0.68 18.84 -15.64
CA ILE A 240 -0.04 17.71 -16.33
C ILE A 240 -0.58 17.47 -17.74
N HIS A 241 -1.83 17.85 -18.04
CA HIS A 241 -2.42 17.67 -19.37
C HIS A 241 -1.93 18.68 -20.43
N SER A 242 -1.39 19.82 -19.99
CA SER A 242 -0.84 20.85 -20.89
C SER A 242 0.65 21.10 -20.64
N PRO A 243 1.53 20.09 -20.84
CA PRO A 243 2.96 20.17 -20.47
C PRO A 243 3.75 21.15 -21.34
N SER A 244 3.22 21.62 -22.46
CA SER A 244 3.81 22.69 -23.27
C SER A 244 3.62 24.08 -22.65
N GLU A 245 2.51 24.29 -21.95
CA GLU A 245 2.12 25.54 -21.32
C GLU A 245 2.70 25.65 -19.91
N TYR A 246 2.57 24.61 -19.10
CA TYR A 246 2.94 24.60 -17.67
C TYR A 246 4.32 24.00 -17.45
N GLN A 247 5.37 24.81 -17.52
CA GLN A 247 6.77 24.42 -17.34
C GLN A 247 7.43 25.19 -16.19
N GLY A 248 8.63 24.79 -15.77
CA GLY A 248 9.41 25.50 -14.75
C GLY A 248 8.73 25.51 -13.38
N ALA A 249 8.36 26.69 -12.89
CA ALA A 249 7.72 26.88 -11.59
C ALA A 249 6.38 26.12 -11.47
N TYR A 250 5.63 25.97 -12.54
CA TYR A 250 4.39 25.19 -12.54
C TYR A 250 4.63 23.70 -12.29
N VAL A 251 5.74 23.14 -12.78
CA VAL A 251 6.11 21.75 -12.52
C VAL A 251 6.44 21.55 -11.03
N PHE A 252 7.09 22.54 -10.41
CA PHE A 252 7.33 22.53 -8.98
C PHE A 252 6.03 22.56 -8.17
N ILE A 253 5.06 23.38 -8.57
CA ILE A 253 3.71 23.39 -7.96
C ILE A 253 2.99 22.07 -8.20
N ALA A 254 3.02 21.51 -9.42
CA ALA A 254 2.44 20.19 -9.71
C ALA A 254 3.05 19.10 -8.82
N MET A 255 4.37 19.13 -8.60
CA MET A 255 5.07 18.20 -7.72
C MET A 255 4.57 18.30 -6.27
N LEU A 256 4.43 19.51 -5.73
CA LEU A 256 3.92 19.71 -4.37
C LEU A 256 2.45 19.32 -4.26
N PHE A 257 1.62 19.74 -5.21
CA PHE A 257 0.20 19.42 -5.24
C PHE A 257 -0.03 17.92 -5.32
N TYR A 258 0.68 17.22 -6.22
CA TYR A 258 0.58 15.77 -6.33
C TYR A 258 1.07 15.04 -5.08
N ALA A 259 2.12 15.53 -4.43
CA ALA A 259 2.58 14.96 -3.17
C ALA A 259 1.51 15.05 -2.06
N PHE A 260 0.83 16.19 -1.93
CA PHE A 260 -0.23 16.38 -0.95
C PHE A 260 -1.53 15.65 -1.34
N GLU A 261 -1.87 15.66 -2.63
CA GLU A 261 -3.00 14.89 -3.16
C GLU A 261 -2.83 13.41 -2.81
N LEU A 262 -1.73 12.79 -3.26
CA LEU A 262 -1.42 11.39 -3.01
C LEU A 262 -1.41 11.04 -1.50
N TYR A 263 -0.87 11.92 -0.67
CA TYR A 263 -0.87 11.72 0.78
C TYR A 263 -2.28 11.74 1.36
N CYS A 264 -3.07 12.75 1.03
CA CYS A 264 -4.42 12.91 1.56
C CYS A 264 -5.39 11.87 1.01
N ASP A 265 -5.29 11.53 -0.28
CA ASP A 265 -6.10 10.49 -0.92
C ASP A 265 -5.81 9.12 -0.31
N PHE A 266 -4.57 8.70 -0.33
CA PHE A 266 -4.21 7.35 0.11
C PHE A 266 -4.35 7.18 1.63
N THR A 267 -3.83 8.12 2.43
CA THR A 267 -4.01 8.03 3.89
C THR A 267 -5.46 8.22 4.30
N GLY A 268 -6.23 9.01 3.54
CA GLY A 268 -7.68 9.20 3.75
C GLY A 268 -8.45 7.89 3.56
N GLY A 269 -8.24 7.20 2.44
CA GLY A 269 -8.85 5.92 2.17
C GLY A 269 -8.46 4.83 3.18
N ILE A 270 -7.19 4.80 3.59
CA ILE A 270 -6.72 3.88 4.64
C ILE A 270 -7.38 4.19 5.99
N ASP A 271 -7.53 5.47 6.36
CA ASP A 271 -8.20 5.83 7.61
C ASP A 271 -9.69 5.48 7.59
N ILE A 272 -10.37 5.63 6.44
CA ILE A 272 -11.75 5.15 6.28
C ILE A 272 -11.79 3.63 6.46
N THR A 273 -10.93 2.87 5.76
CA THR A 273 -10.87 1.40 5.85
C THR A 273 -10.65 0.91 7.28
N ILE A 274 -9.63 1.45 7.96
CA ILE A 274 -9.30 1.01 9.33
C ILE A 274 -10.39 1.49 10.30
N GLY A 275 -10.94 2.69 10.10
CA GLY A 275 -12.03 3.20 10.91
C GLY A 275 -13.30 2.35 10.83
N ILE A 276 -13.67 1.89 9.63
CA ILE A 276 -14.78 0.96 9.42
C ILE A 276 -14.56 -0.36 10.17
N ALA A 277 -13.37 -0.94 10.08
CA ALA A 277 -13.05 -2.15 10.82
C ALA A 277 -13.07 -1.90 12.34
N GLU A 278 -12.51 -0.77 12.80
CA GLU A 278 -12.47 -0.39 14.21
C GLU A 278 -13.87 -0.20 14.81
N VAL A 279 -14.83 0.40 14.06
CA VAL A 279 -16.23 0.51 14.47
C VAL A 279 -16.85 -0.86 14.78
N MET A 280 -16.41 -1.92 14.12
CA MET A 280 -16.83 -3.31 14.35
C MET A 280 -15.95 -4.06 15.37
N GLY A 281 -14.98 -3.39 16.00
CA GLY A 281 -14.05 -3.99 16.94
C GLY A 281 -12.89 -4.76 16.28
N ILE A 282 -12.79 -4.73 14.95
CA ILE A 282 -11.78 -5.46 14.19
C ILE A 282 -10.52 -4.60 14.03
N ARG A 283 -9.37 -5.15 14.40
CA ARG A 283 -8.08 -4.47 14.27
C ARG A 283 -7.44 -4.75 12.93
N VAL A 284 -7.15 -3.69 12.20
CA VAL A 284 -6.41 -3.74 10.94
C VAL A 284 -5.07 -3.02 11.13
N THR A 285 -4.03 -3.56 10.54
CA THR A 285 -2.65 -3.05 10.69
C THR A 285 -2.51 -1.63 10.13
N GLU A 286 -1.79 -0.76 10.86
CA GLU A 286 -1.48 0.59 10.40
C GLU A 286 -0.60 0.58 9.15
N ASN A 287 -0.92 1.46 8.19
CA ASN A 287 -0.21 1.51 6.91
C ASN A 287 0.63 2.79 6.73
N PHE A 288 0.41 3.80 7.58
CA PHE A 288 1.12 5.08 7.54
C PHE A 288 1.46 5.60 8.93
N ASN A 289 2.67 6.15 9.08
CA ASN A 289 3.10 6.81 10.30
C ASN A 289 3.87 8.09 10.00
N LEU A 290 3.14 9.16 9.62
CA LEU A 290 3.69 10.50 9.34
C LEU A 290 4.92 10.46 8.41
N PRO A 291 4.80 9.91 7.19
CA PRO A 291 5.94 9.70 6.29
C PRO A 291 6.65 10.99 5.88
N TYR A 292 5.94 12.11 5.79
CA TYR A 292 6.51 13.40 5.42
C TYR A 292 7.33 14.08 6.53
N PHE A 293 7.38 13.48 7.72
CA PHE A 293 8.30 13.87 8.80
C PHE A 293 9.59 13.03 8.81
N SER A 294 9.86 12.24 7.78
CA SER A 294 11.03 11.38 7.69
C SER A 294 12.30 12.17 7.39
N LYS A 295 13.36 11.89 8.14
CA LYS A 295 14.67 12.55 8.01
C LYS A 295 15.55 11.94 6.92
N ASN A 296 15.20 10.74 6.43
CA ASN A 296 15.90 10.04 5.38
C ASN A 296 14.97 9.07 4.64
N ILE A 297 15.44 8.55 3.49
CA ILE A 297 14.65 7.71 2.58
C ILE A 297 14.24 6.37 3.22
N LYS A 298 15.13 5.75 4.00
CA LYS A 298 14.83 4.52 4.71
C LYS A 298 13.69 4.71 5.72
N GLU A 299 13.75 5.80 6.48
CA GLU A 299 12.69 6.17 7.42
C GLU A 299 11.38 6.47 6.68
N TYR A 300 11.43 7.14 5.52
CA TYR A 300 10.26 7.40 4.69
C TYR A 300 9.55 6.09 4.32
N TRP A 301 10.25 5.08 3.81
CA TRP A 301 9.66 3.80 3.43
C TRP A 301 9.24 2.93 4.62
N ASN A 302 9.80 3.14 5.81
CA ASN A 302 9.32 2.52 7.05
C ASN A 302 8.03 3.15 7.57
N ARG A 303 7.65 4.33 7.05
CA ARG A 303 6.47 5.10 7.45
C ARG A 303 5.41 5.22 6.36
N TRP A 304 5.76 4.99 5.10
CA TRP A 304 4.88 5.01 3.94
C TRP A 304 4.55 3.59 3.50
N HIS A 305 3.25 3.27 3.36
CA HIS A 305 2.75 1.96 2.90
C HIS A 305 3.42 0.77 3.59
N ILE A 306 3.39 0.81 4.93
CA ILE A 306 4.16 -0.08 5.83
C ILE A 306 3.90 -1.55 5.52
N THR A 307 2.63 -1.93 5.32
CA THR A 307 2.25 -3.33 5.10
C THR A 307 2.79 -3.88 3.78
N MET A 308 2.86 -3.07 2.72
CA MET A 308 3.51 -3.44 1.47
C MET A 308 5.03 -3.61 1.67
N GLY A 309 5.70 -2.65 2.30
CA GLY A 309 7.14 -2.70 2.55
C GLY A 309 7.55 -3.93 3.36
N THR A 310 6.79 -4.26 4.42
CA THR A 310 7.03 -5.46 5.23
C THR A 310 6.74 -6.74 4.44
N TRP A 311 5.71 -6.74 3.59
CA TRP A 311 5.40 -7.87 2.72
C TRP A 311 6.54 -8.17 1.75
N PHE A 312 7.02 -7.17 1.00
CA PHE A 312 8.15 -7.33 0.08
C PHE A 312 9.44 -7.75 0.79
N THR A 313 9.68 -7.20 1.97
CA THR A 313 10.84 -7.57 2.78
C THR A 313 10.80 -9.05 3.19
N ASP A 314 9.66 -9.54 3.69
CA ASP A 314 9.56 -10.89 4.25
C ASP A 314 9.41 -11.97 3.18
N TYR A 315 8.76 -11.68 2.05
CA TYR A 315 8.43 -12.69 1.06
C TYR A 315 9.29 -12.63 -0.20
N ILE A 316 10.00 -11.52 -0.44
CA ILE A 316 10.91 -11.37 -1.58
C ILE A 316 12.34 -11.13 -1.12
N PHE A 317 12.63 -10.05 -0.39
CA PHE A 317 13.98 -9.67 -0.03
C PHE A 317 14.72 -10.77 0.74
N TYR A 318 14.20 -11.19 1.88
CA TYR A 318 14.84 -12.21 2.71
C TYR A 318 15.00 -13.56 2.00
N PRO A 319 13.98 -14.14 1.33
CA PRO A 319 14.16 -15.40 0.61
C PRO A 319 15.23 -15.34 -0.48
N ILE A 320 15.28 -14.25 -1.22
CA ILE A 320 16.29 -14.05 -2.27
C ILE A 320 17.69 -13.90 -1.65
N SER A 321 17.84 -13.06 -0.63
CA SER A 321 19.14 -12.77 -0.01
C SER A 321 19.83 -14.01 0.60
N VAL A 322 19.05 -15.02 1.00
CA VAL A 322 19.58 -16.27 1.62
C VAL A 322 19.49 -17.49 0.72
N CYS A 323 19.05 -17.37 -0.54
CA CYS A 323 19.00 -18.50 -1.46
C CYS A 323 20.41 -18.95 -1.87
N LYS A 324 20.56 -20.23 -2.24
CA LYS A 324 21.87 -20.80 -2.60
C LYS A 324 22.60 -20.02 -3.70
N PRO A 325 21.96 -19.61 -4.82
CA PRO A 325 22.62 -18.79 -5.86
C PRO A 325 23.19 -17.49 -5.29
N MET A 326 22.43 -16.80 -4.45
CA MET A 326 22.83 -15.53 -3.85
C MET A 326 23.99 -15.70 -2.86
N LEU A 327 23.95 -16.77 -2.04
CA LEU A 327 25.06 -17.10 -1.12
C LEU A 327 26.34 -17.46 -1.89
N ASN A 328 26.22 -18.17 -3.01
CA ASN A 328 27.37 -18.48 -3.88
C ASN A 328 27.91 -17.21 -4.55
N LEU A 329 27.04 -16.33 -5.03
CA LEU A 329 27.43 -15.02 -5.57
C LEU A 329 28.16 -14.18 -4.50
N SER A 330 27.66 -14.18 -3.25
CA SER A 330 28.32 -13.49 -2.14
C SER A 330 29.74 -14.02 -1.91
N LYS A 331 29.92 -15.35 -1.88
CA LYS A 331 31.24 -15.99 -1.72
C LYS A 331 32.19 -15.63 -2.87
N PHE A 332 31.70 -15.70 -4.11
CA PHE A 332 32.43 -15.31 -5.29
C PHE A 332 32.88 -13.85 -5.24
N SER A 333 31.94 -12.95 -4.95
CA SER A 333 32.21 -11.52 -4.90
C SER A 333 33.20 -11.15 -3.78
N ARG A 334 33.11 -11.78 -2.61
CA ARG A 334 34.06 -11.57 -1.51
C ARG A 334 35.48 -12.00 -1.90
N LYS A 335 35.60 -13.11 -2.64
CA LYS A 335 36.89 -13.63 -3.08
C LYS A 335 37.56 -12.70 -4.09
N HIS A 336 36.80 -12.07 -5.02
CA HIS A 336 37.32 -11.28 -6.12
C HIS A 336 37.35 -9.76 -5.86
N PHE A 337 36.41 -9.25 -5.08
CA PHE A 337 36.23 -7.81 -4.85
C PHE A 337 36.36 -7.39 -3.37
N GLY A 338 36.72 -8.34 -2.49
CA GLY A 338 36.87 -8.09 -1.05
C GLY A 338 35.57 -8.15 -0.23
N GLU A 339 35.71 -8.22 1.07
CA GLU A 339 34.61 -8.45 2.02
C GLU A 339 33.51 -7.40 1.95
N VAL A 340 33.86 -6.12 1.79
CA VAL A 340 32.92 -4.99 1.79
C VAL A 340 32.01 -5.07 0.56
N ILE A 341 32.62 -5.14 -0.63
CA ILE A 341 31.88 -5.21 -1.91
C ILE A 341 31.07 -6.51 -1.97
N GLY A 342 31.67 -7.64 -1.57
CA GLY A 342 31.00 -8.93 -1.63
C GLY A 342 29.74 -9.05 -0.77
N LYS A 343 29.68 -8.35 0.37
CA LYS A 343 28.46 -8.25 1.17
C LYS A 343 27.41 -7.34 0.51
N ARG A 344 27.83 -6.24 -0.11
CA ARG A 344 26.94 -5.26 -0.77
C ARG A 344 26.24 -5.82 -2.00
N VAL A 345 26.94 -6.60 -2.83
CA VAL A 345 26.39 -7.16 -4.07
C VAL A 345 25.10 -7.91 -3.83
N THR A 346 25.05 -8.78 -2.81
CA THR A 346 23.85 -9.56 -2.51
C THR A 346 22.70 -8.71 -1.99
N VAL A 347 22.99 -7.72 -1.15
CA VAL A 347 22.00 -6.79 -0.63
C VAL A 347 21.41 -5.95 -1.76
N TYR A 348 22.27 -5.42 -2.65
CA TYR A 348 21.83 -4.58 -3.74
C TYR A 348 21.05 -5.34 -4.81
N LEU A 349 21.47 -6.56 -5.14
CA LEU A 349 20.73 -7.38 -6.10
C LEU A 349 19.36 -7.78 -5.53
N SER A 350 19.29 -8.12 -4.25
CA SER A 350 18.00 -8.40 -3.59
C SER A 350 17.11 -7.17 -3.53
N ALA A 351 17.66 -6.00 -3.23
CA ALA A 351 16.95 -4.73 -3.22
C ALA A 351 16.48 -4.32 -4.63
N PHE A 352 17.32 -4.54 -5.66
CA PHE A 352 16.94 -4.32 -7.06
C PHE A 352 15.69 -5.14 -7.42
N VAL A 353 15.69 -6.45 -7.13
CA VAL A 353 14.53 -7.31 -7.41
C VAL A 353 13.28 -6.82 -6.67
N VAL A 354 13.42 -6.41 -5.41
CA VAL A 354 12.29 -5.84 -4.63
C VAL A 354 11.73 -4.60 -5.30
N TRP A 355 12.56 -3.62 -5.63
CA TRP A 355 12.10 -2.35 -6.19
C TRP A 355 11.59 -2.48 -7.61
N PHE A 356 12.21 -3.34 -8.43
CA PHE A 356 11.68 -3.68 -9.74
C PHE A 356 10.29 -4.31 -9.64
N THR A 357 10.13 -5.30 -8.75
CA THR A 357 8.84 -5.96 -8.52
C THR A 357 7.82 -5.00 -7.91
N THR A 358 8.25 -4.07 -7.05
CA THR A 358 7.38 -3.04 -6.48
C THR A 358 6.86 -2.12 -7.58
N GLY A 359 7.72 -1.66 -8.48
CA GLY A 359 7.31 -0.86 -9.63
C GLY A 359 6.31 -1.61 -10.51
N LEU A 360 6.63 -2.83 -10.87
CA LEU A 360 5.75 -3.69 -11.66
C LEU A 360 4.39 -3.93 -10.98
N TRP A 361 4.36 -4.12 -9.68
CA TRP A 361 3.12 -4.30 -8.91
C TRP A 361 2.24 -3.06 -8.93
N HIS A 362 2.82 -1.86 -8.86
CA HIS A 362 2.08 -0.59 -8.94
C HIS A 362 1.33 -0.45 -10.26
N GLY A 363 1.92 -0.81 -11.39
CA GLY A 363 1.22 -0.71 -12.66
C GLY A 363 1.96 -1.38 -13.82
N ALA A 364 1.18 -1.81 -14.80
CA ALA A 364 1.68 -2.40 -16.05
C ALA A 364 2.11 -1.29 -17.03
N ALA A 365 3.10 -0.48 -16.64
CA ALA A 365 3.64 0.61 -17.46
C ALA A 365 5.08 0.96 -17.05
N TRP A 366 5.86 1.47 -17.99
CA TRP A 366 7.28 1.77 -17.78
C TRP A 366 7.54 2.85 -16.72
N ASN A 367 6.66 3.82 -16.59
CA ASN A 367 6.78 4.87 -15.57
C ASN A 367 6.83 4.31 -14.15
N PHE A 368 6.04 3.28 -13.83
CA PHE A 368 6.08 2.62 -12.51
C PHE A 368 7.34 1.80 -12.30
N ILE A 369 7.83 1.13 -13.35
CA ILE A 369 9.10 0.39 -13.28
C ILE A 369 10.25 1.36 -13.01
N VAL A 370 10.31 2.47 -13.77
CA VAL A 370 11.34 3.51 -13.60
C VAL A 370 11.22 4.17 -12.23
N TRP A 371 10.00 4.46 -11.76
CA TRP A 371 9.75 4.95 -10.40
C TRP A 371 10.35 4.00 -9.34
N GLY A 372 10.11 2.70 -9.45
CA GLY A 372 10.69 1.70 -8.56
C GLY A 372 12.22 1.69 -8.61
N LEU A 373 12.79 1.69 -9.80
CA LEU A 373 14.26 1.71 -10.00
C LEU A 373 14.90 3.01 -9.48
N MET A 374 14.25 4.16 -9.63
CA MET A 374 14.74 5.43 -9.06
C MET A 374 14.77 5.37 -7.53
N ASN A 375 13.76 4.79 -6.89
CA ASN A 375 13.80 4.54 -5.44
C ASN A 375 14.96 3.63 -5.04
N PHE A 376 15.19 2.55 -5.79
CA PHE A 376 16.33 1.66 -5.57
C PHE A 376 17.65 2.43 -5.66
N VAL A 377 17.87 3.20 -6.73
CA VAL A 377 19.10 3.98 -6.94
C VAL A 377 19.33 4.96 -5.79
N VAL A 378 18.31 5.70 -5.41
CA VAL A 378 18.42 6.72 -4.34
C VAL A 378 18.71 6.08 -2.98
N ILE A 379 18.14 4.90 -2.69
CA ILE A 379 18.45 4.14 -1.47
C ILE A 379 19.91 3.67 -1.49
N MET A 380 20.38 3.12 -2.61
CA MET A 380 21.78 2.69 -2.75
C MET A 380 22.74 3.86 -2.56
N VAL A 381 22.51 4.97 -3.27
CA VAL A 381 23.36 6.18 -3.16
C VAL A 381 23.36 6.68 -1.71
N SER A 382 22.21 6.71 -1.04
CA SER A 382 22.12 7.10 0.37
C SER A 382 22.96 6.21 1.29
N GLN A 383 22.97 4.89 1.04
CA GLN A 383 23.80 3.95 1.81
C GLN A 383 25.31 4.13 1.55
N GLU A 384 25.70 4.36 0.30
CA GLU A 384 27.13 4.58 -0.02
C GLU A 384 27.65 5.93 0.52
N LEU A 385 26.76 6.92 0.67
CA LEU A 385 27.09 8.21 1.26
C LEU A 385 27.12 8.22 2.81
N GLU A 386 26.71 7.13 3.46
CA GLU A 386 26.67 7.04 4.93
C GLU A 386 28.02 7.39 5.61
N PRO A 387 29.19 6.91 5.13
CA PRO A 387 30.48 7.29 5.70
C PRO A 387 30.79 8.79 5.57
N LEU A 388 30.29 9.45 4.50
CA LEU A 388 30.43 10.89 4.33
C LEU A 388 29.54 11.66 5.31
N TYR A 389 28.32 11.20 5.53
CA TYR A 389 27.42 11.75 6.54
C TYR A 389 28.00 11.61 7.95
N GLU A 390 28.63 10.48 8.27
CA GLU A 390 29.30 10.30 9.57
C GLU A 390 30.48 11.26 9.74
N LYS A 391 31.32 11.43 8.72
CA LYS A 391 32.44 12.41 8.74
C LYS A 391 31.91 13.83 8.92
N PHE A 392 30.84 14.19 8.21
CA PHE A 392 30.19 15.50 8.35
C PHE A 392 29.67 15.73 9.77
N HIS A 393 28.97 14.73 10.36
CA HIS A 393 28.44 14.84 11.72
C HIS A 393 29.54 14.89 12.80
N LYS A 394 30.70 14.24 12.56
CA LYS A 394 31.85 14.34 13.46
C LYS A 394 32.48 15.75 13.41
N ARG A 395 32.52 16.38 12.23
CA ARG A 395 33.08 17.72 12.04
C ARG A 395 32.13 18.83 12.49
N PHE A 396 30.86 18.68 12.24
CA PHE A 396 29.82 19.65 12.56
C PHE A 396 28.86 19.06 13.58
N SER A 397 28.79 19.63 14.78
CA SER A 397 27.89 19.18 15.84
C SER A 397 26.43 19.61 15.57
N VAL A 398 25.85 19.15 14.44
CA VAL A 398 24.50 19.53 14.00
C VAL A 398 23.46 18.44 14.26
N LYS A 399 23.89 17.20 14.52
CA LYS A 399 23.00 16.05 14.76
C LYS A 399 22.10 16.32 15.97
N GLY A 400 20.79 16.16 15.80
CA GLY A 400 19.79 16.44 16.84
C GLY A 400 19.39 17.90 17.00
N LYS A 401 19.99 18.83 16.23
CA LYS A 401 19.56 20.24 16.23
C LYS A 401 18.33 20.43 15.34
N VAL A 402 17.33 21.14 15.83
CA VAL A 402 16.05 21.37 15.14
C VAL A 402 16.20 21.90 13.70
N PRO A 403 17.07 22.92 13.40
CA PRO A 403 17.21 23.39 12.01
C PRO A 403 17.77 22.31 11.07
N TYR A 404 18.68 21.47 11.56
CA TYR A 404 19.24 20.39 10.75
C TYR A 404 18.23 19.27 10.51
N GLU A 405 17.43 18.92 11.52
CA GLU A 405 16.34 17.97 11.38
C GLU A 405 15.26 18.46 10.40
N ALA A 406 14.89 19.74 10.48
CA ALA A 406 13.98 20.38 9.53
C ALA A 406 14.52 20.32 8.09
N PHE A 407 15.81 20.60 7.89
CA PHE A 407 16.48 20.46 6.60
C PHE A 407 16.42 19.00 6.08
N GLN A 408 16.69 18.01 6.96
CA GLN A 408 16.63 16.60 6.57
C GLN A 408 15.22 16.18 6.14
N ILE A 409 14.20 16.64 6.86
CA ILE A 409 12.79 16.39 6.54
C ILE A 409 12.43 17.02 5.20
N LEU A 410 12.73 18.31 5.01
CA LEU A 410 12.43 19.02 3.77
C LEU A 410 13.14 18.40 2.57
N ARG A 411 14.43 18.11 2.68
CA ARG A 411 15.21 17.43 1.64
C ARG A 411 14.59 16.07 1.27
N THR A 412 14.21 15.26 2.26
CA THR A 412 13.63 13.93 2.03
C THR A 412 12.27 14.06 1.37
N PHE A 413 11.43 14.98 1.85
CA PHE A 413 10.12 15.28 1.26
C PHE A 413 10.25 15.69 -0.21
N LEU A 414 11.08 16.67 -0.53
CA LEU A 414 11.27 17.16 -1.91
C LEU A 414 11.82 16.07 -2.84
N LEU A 415 12.79 15.29 -2.37
CA LEU A 415 13.35 14.20 -3.15
C LEU A 415 12.31 13.12 -3.49
N MET A 416 11.52 12.71 -2.48
CA MET A 416 10.47 11.71 -2.67
C MET A 416 9.33 12.24 -3.55
N SER A 417 8.98 13.53 -3.41
CA SER A 417 7.99 14.19 -4.27
C SER A 417 8.46 14.26 -5.73
N CYS A 418 9.74 14.53 -5.95
CA CYS A 418 10.33 14.54 -7.30
C CYS A 418 10.27 13.15 -7.96
N ILE A 419 10.59 12.08 -7.23
CA ILE A 419 10.48 10.70 -7.75
C ILE A 419 9.01 10.34 -8.06
N ARG A 420 8.06 10.88 -7.31
CA ARG A 420 6.62 10.67 -7.57
C ARG A 420 6.12 11.32 -8.87
N MET A 421 6.89 12.20 -9.49
CA MET A 421 6.50 12.79 -10.79
C MET A 421 6.37 11.74 -11.90
N PHE A 422 7.02 10.56 -11.79
CA PHE A 422 6.80 9.45 -12.70
C PHE A 422 5.37 8.87 -12.58
N ASP A 423 4.79 8.85 -11.38
CA ASP A 423 3.39 8.47 -11.19
C ASP A 423 2.46 9.56 -11.73
N CYS A 424 2.86 10.82 -11.60
CA CYS A 424 2.07 11.99 -11.98
C CYS A 424 1.92 12.12 -13.51
N TYR A 425 3.03 12.20 -14.25
CA TYR A 425 3.01 12.36 -15.73
C TYR A 425 2.75 11.06 -16.49
N ARG A 426 2.99 9.89 -15.87
CA ARG A 426 2.81 8.55 -16.47
C ARG A 426 3.56 8.30 -17.80
N ASP A 427 4.49 9.15 -18.14
CA ASP A 427 5.36 9.06 -19.31
C ASP A 427 6.80 9.32 -18.87
N VAL A 428 7.73 8.42 -19.19
CA VAL A 428 9.11 8.49 -18.71
C VAL A 428 9.90 9.64 -19.34
N PRO A 429 9.98 9.77 -20.69
CA PRO A 429 10.65 10.89 -21.35
C PRO A 429 10.08 12.24 -20.93
N LEU A 430 8.75 12.35 -20.91
CA LEU A 430 8.06 13.58 -20.51
C LEU A 430 8.40 13.96 -19.07
N THR A 431 8.42 13.01 -18.14
CA THR A 431 8.76 13.27 -16.73
C THR A 431 10.15 13.86 -16.60
N PHE A 432 11.17 13.27 -17.25
CA PHE A 432 12.52 13.81 -17.22
C PHE A 432 12.58 15.21 -17.82
N LYS A 433 11.92 15.43 -18.97
CA LYS A 433 11.83 16.73 -19.62
C LYS A 433 11.20 17.78 -18.68
N MET A 434 10.05 17.45 -18.09
CA MET A 434 9.31 18.39 -17.24
C MET A 434 10.08 18.70 -15.95
N VAL A 435 10.61 17.71 -15.27
CA VAL A 435 11.49 17.92 -14.10
C VAL A 435 12.72 18.75 -14.47
N GLY A 436 13.31 18.54 -15.65
CA GLY A 436 14.41 19.35 -16.15
C GLY A 436 14.02 20.83 -16.29
N THR A 437 12.78 21.14 -16.67
CA THR A 437 12.33 22.54 -16.81
C THR A 437 12.32 23.29 -15.48
N MET A 438 12.19 22.64 -14.32
CA MET A 438 12.29 23.28 -13.01
C MET A 438 13.65 23.99 -12.79
N PHE A 439 14.70 23.52 -13.47
CA PHE A 439 16.06 24.02 -13.35
C PHE A 439 16.49 24.91 -14.52
N THR A 440 15.74 24.91 -15.63
CA THR A 440 16.12 25.63 -16.86
C THR A 440 15.18 26.79 -17.17
N LYS A 441 13.96 26.82 -16.62
CA LYS A 441 12.99 27.89 -16.83
C LYS A 441 12.68 28.60 -15.51
N PHE A 442 13.24 29.81 -15.35
CA PHE A 442 13.09 30.62 -14.13
C PHE A 442 11.88 31.56 -14.21
N ASN A 443 10.68 30.99 -14.30
CA ASN A 443 9.42 31.74 -14.38
C ASN A 443 8.70 31.85 -13.01
N ILE A 444 9.45 32.05 -11.92
CA ILE A 444 8.91 32.12 -10.55
C ILE A 444 7.88 33.24 -10.39
N GLY A 445 7.98 34.33 -11.17
CA GLY A 445 7.00 35.43 -11.17
C GLY A 445 5.57 35.00 -11.46
N GLU A 446 5.39 33.93 -12.21
CA GLU A 446 4.05 33.39 -12.54
C GLU A 446 3.32 32.82 -11.32
N LEU A 447 4.03 32.47 -10.26
CA LEU A 447 3.40 32.01 -9.02
C LEU A 447 2.71 33.17 -8.26
N PHE A 448 3.03 34.43 -8.59
CA PHE A 448 2.56 35.62 -7.87
C PHE A 448 1.72 36.58 -8.72
N ASN A 449 1.60 36.37 -10.03
CA ASN A 449 0.87 37.24 -10.95
C ASN A 449 -0.60 36.84 -11.15
N GLY A 450 -1.11 35.84 -10.41
CA GLY A 450 -2.46 35.30 -10.54
C GLY A 450 -2.62 34.15 -11.54
N SER A 451 -1.57 33.76 -12.26
CA SER A 451 -1.64 32.64 -13.23
C SER A 451 -2.04 31.31 -12.59
N LEU A 452 -1.79 31.11 -11.29
CA LEU A 452 -2.25 29.93 -10.57
C LEU A 452 -3.78 29.83 -10.47
N LEU A 453 -4.53 30.90 -10.70
CA LEU A 453 -6.00 30.86 -10.73
C LEU A 453 -6.54 30.28 -12.04
N SER A 454 -5.72 30.20 -13.09
CA SER A 454 -6.10 29.58 -14.37
C SER A 454 -6.04 28.05 -14.39
N ILE A 455 -5.47 27.41 -13.35
CA ILE A 455 -5.37 25.94 -13.29
C ILE A 455 -6.63 25.24 -12.77
N GLY A 456 -7.79 25.91 -12.82
CA GLY A 456 -9.07 25.33 -12.41
C GLY A 456 -9.35 25.41 -10.90
N LEU A 457 -8.54 26.16 -10.15
CA LEU A 457 -8.74 26.41 -8.72
C LEU A 457 -9.06 27.89 -8.48
N SER A 458 -10.18 28.16 -7.82
CA SER A 458 -10.58 29.51 -7.39
C SER A 458 -9.80 29.96 -6.14
N VAL A 459 -9.88 31.26 -5.82
CA VAL A 459 -9.32 31.80 -4.56
C VAL A 459 -9.89 31.07 -3.34
N ALA A 460 -11.19 30.73 -3.36
CA ALA A 460 -11.83 29.98 -2.28
C ALA A 460 -11.23 28.57 -2.14
N ASP A 461 -10.90 27.90 -3.25
CA ASP A 461 -10.25 26.58 -3.22
C ASP A 461 -8.86 26.66 -2.58
N TYR A 462 -8.07 27.67 -2.92
CA TYR A 462 -6.76 27.89 -2.28
C TYR A 462 -6.88 28.15 -0.77
N VAL A 463 -7.87 28.93 -0.33
CA VAL A 463 -8.12 29.16 1.10
C VAL A 463 -8.46 27.84 1.81
N VAL A 464 -9.37 27.04 1.23
CA VAL A 464 -9.74 25.72 1.79
C VAL A 464 -8.52 24.79 1.87
N LEU A 465 -7.70 24.76 0.81
CA LEU A 465 -6.49 23.92 0.77
C LEU A 465 -5.47 24.37 1.83
N ILE A 466 -5.19 25.66 1.96
CA ILE A 466 -4.25 26.20 2.95
C ILE A 466 -4.72 25.88 4.37
N VAL A 467 -5.99 26.13 4.67
CA VAL A 467 -6.57 25.81 5.97
C VAL A 467 -6.54 24.30 6.22
N GLY A 468 -6.91 23.50 5.23
CA GLY A 468 -6.85 22.04 5.30
C GLY A 468 -5.44 21.52 5.59
N PHE A 469 -4.42 22.06 4.91
CA PHE A 469 -3.02 21.70 5.17
C PHE A 469 -2.56 22.11 6.57
N ILE A 470 -2.94 23.29 7.05
CA ILE A 470 -2.64 23.73 8.42
C ILE A 470 -3.27 22.77 9.44
N VAL A 471 -4.51 22.34 9.23
CA VAL A 471 -5.19 21.37 10.09
C VAL A 471 -4.45 20.03 10.08
N VAL A 472 -4.15 19.48 8.89
CA VAL A 472 -3.42 18.20 8.77
C VAL A 472 -2.03 18.27 9.41
N PHE A 473 -1.31 19.37 9.21
CA PHE A 473 0.01 19.59 9.79
C PHE A 473 -0.06 19.70 11.32
N THR A 474 -1.01 20.48 11.85
CA THR A 474 -1.21 20.66 13.30
C THR A 474 -1.57 19.34 13.99
N VAL A 475 -2.51 18.57 13.42
CA VAL A 475 -2.86 17.24 13.92
C VAL A 475 -1.68 16.29 13.85
N SER A 476 -0.86 16.37 12.80
CA SER A 476 0.37 15.57 12.66
C SER A 476 1.40 15.92 13.72
N LEU A 477 1.64 17.21 14.00
CA LEU A 477 2.52 17.66 15.08
C LEU A 477 2.01 17.21 16.46
N PHE A 478 0.69 17.28 16.67
CA PHE A 478 0.09 16.80 17.89
C PHE A 478 0.27 15.28 18.04
N LYS A 479 0.07 14.52 16.95
CA LYS A 479 0.33 13.06 16.91
C LYS A 479 1.79 12.72 17.27
N VAL A 480 2.77 13.51 16.83
CA VAL A 480 4.18 13.30 17.21
C VAL A 480 4.37 13.38 18.74
N ARG A 481 3.63 14.26 19.42
CA ARG A 481 3.75 14.49 20.87
C ARG A 481 3.00 13.45 21.71
N VAL A 482 1.76 13.09 21.28
CA VAL A 482 0.84 12.28 22.10
C VAL A 482 0.68 10.83 21.62
N GLY A 483 1.22 10.50 20.44
CA GLY A 483 1.06 9.18 19.80
C GLY A 483 -0.33 9.01 19.17
N ASN A 484 -1.38 8.79 19.96
CA ASN A 484 -2.74 8.59 19.45
C ASN A 484 -3.66 9.74 19.88
N VAL A 485 -4.02 10.60 18.92
CA VAL A 485 -4.87 11.78 19.13
C VAL A 485 -6.27 11.39 19.61
N ARG A 486 -6.86 10.34 19.05
CA ARG A 486 -8.22 9.90 19.36
C ARG A 486 -8.33 9.40 20.82
N THR A 487 -7.33 8.69 21.29
CA THR A 487 -7.28 8.25 22.70
C THR A 487 -7.26 9.44 23.66
N VAL A 488 -6.51 10.50 23.32
CA VAL A 488 -6.49 11.74 24.14
C VAL A 488 -7.84 12.45 24.09
N LEU A 489 -8.49 12.49 22.92
CA LEU A 489 -9.81 13.10 22.78
C LEU A 489 -10.88 12.36 23.59
N LEU A 490 -10.87 11.03 23.59
CA LEU A 490 -11.82 10.21 24.37
C LEU A 490 -11.68 10.35 25.88
N GLN A 491 -10.54 10.89 26.37
CA GLN A 491 -10.37 11.24 27.80
C GLN A 491 -11.00 12.59 28.16
N LYS A 492 -11.47 13.38 27.17
CA LYS A 492 -12.16 14.65 27.38
C LYS A 492 -13.66 14.44 27.57
N PRO A 493 -14.37 15.42 28.14
CA PRO A 493 -15.83 15.33 28.25
C PRO A 493 -16.51 15.04 26.90
N PRO A 494 -17.61 14.27 26.87
CA PRO A 494 -18.31 13.91 25.63
C PRO A 494 -18.63 15.08 24.69
N ILE A 495 -19.00 16.22 25.27
CA ILE A 495 -19.31 17.44 24.51
C ILE A 495 -18.14 17.89 23.61
N VAL A 496 -16.88 17.64 24.02
CA VAL A 496 -15.69 18.05 23.27
C VAL A 496 -15.52 17.19 22.02
N TYR A 497 -15.51 15.84 22.16
CA TYR A 497 -15.28 14.99 21.01
C TYR A 497 -16.49 14.89 20.07
N PHE A 498 -17.73 14.96 20.58
CA PHE A 498 -18.91 15.08 19.73
C PHE A 498 -18.98 16.44 19.03
N GLY A 499 -18.58 17.52 19.70
CA GLY A 499 -18.44 18.83 19.07
C GLY A 499 -17.42 18.83 17.92
N ILE A 500 -16.26 18.21 18.12
CA ILE A 500 -15.25 18.04 17.06
C ILE A 500 -15.81 17.22 15.90
N MET A 501 -16.50 16.11 16.16
CA MET A 501 -17.12 15.29 15.12
C MET A 501 -18.17 16.09 14.33
N ALA A 502 -19.03 16.85 15.02
CA ALA A 502 -20.02 17.72 14.37
C ALA A 502 -19.37 18.76 13.47
N VAL A 503 -18.31 19.43 13.95
CA VAL A 503 -17.53 20.37 13.14
C VAL A 503 -16.91 19.67 11.93
N MET A 504 -16.32 18.48 12.09
CA MET A 504 -15.75 17.72 10.96
C MET A 504 -16.83 17.34 9.93
N ILE A 505 -18.00 16.91 10.36
CA ILE A 505 -19.13 16.61 9.46
C ILE A 505 -19.51 17.88 8.68
N MET A 506 -19.66 19.03 9.37
CA MET A 506 -19.96 20.31 8.73
C MET A 506 -18.88 20.70 7.71
N LEU A 507 -17.60 20.56 8.05
CA LEU A 507 -16.49 20.85 7.13
C LEU A 507 -16.52 19.94 5.89
N ILE A 508 -16.82 18.66 6.04
CA ILE A 508 -16.95 17.72 4.93
C ILE A 508 -18.15 18.10 4.05
N ILE A 509 -19.32 18.43 4.65
CA ILE A 509 -20.52 18.77 3.90
C ILE A 509 -20.37 20.12 3.17
N VAL A 510 -19.80 21.14 3.81
CA VAL A 510 -19.71 22.50 3.25
C VAL A 510 -18.54 22.61 2.28
N PHE A 511 -17.38 22.03 2.60
CA PHE A 511 -16.15 22.21 1.85
C PHE A 511 -15.71 20.97 1.07
N GLY A 512 -16.49 19.89 1.06
CA GLY A 512 -16.17 18.71 0.27
C GLY A 512 -16.24 18.99 -1.23
N ALA A 513 -15.28 18.46 -1.98
CA ALA A 513 -15.25 18.52 -3.44
C ALA A 513 -16.10 17.38 -4.02
N TYR A 514 -17.41 17.57 -4.05
CA TYR A 514 -18.39 16.66 -4.65
C TYR A 514 -19.44 17.49 -5.39
N GLY A 515 -19.94 16.98 -6.51
CA GLY A 515 -20.91 17.67 -7.34
C GLY A 515 -20.39 18.01 -8.73
N ILE A 516 -21.07 18.94 -9.41
CA ILE A 516 -20.76 19.31 -10.78
C ILE A 516 -19.36 19.95 -10.84
N GLY A 517 -18.48 19.40 -11.67
CA GLY A 517 -17.11 19.89 -11.89
C GLY A 517 -16.03 19.18 -11.09
N TYR A 518 -16.41 18.27 -10.17
CA TYR A 518 -15.44 17.45 -9.44
C TYR A 518 -15.63 15.97 -9.79
N ASP A 519 -14.54 15.29 -10.16
CA ASP A 519 -14.53 13.84 -10.31
C ASP A 519 -14.03 13.19 -8.99
N SER A 520 -14.94 13.09 -8.02
CA SER A 520 -14.70 12.44 -6.73
C SER A 520 -14.70 10.91 -6.82
N SER A 521 -14.84 10.35 -8.02
CA SER A 521 -15.15 8.93 -8.22
C SER A 521 -13.96 8.00 -8.07
N GLN A 522 -12.72 8.50 -8.10
CA GLN A 522 -11.55 7.64 -8.16
C GLN A 522 -10.57 7.89 -7.01
N PHE A 523 -10.37 6.85 -6.18
CA PHE A 523 -9.14 6.76 -5.40
C PHE A 523 -7.98 6.49 -6.37
N ILE A 524 -6.81 7.06 -6.07
CA ILE A 524 -5.61 6.94 -6.91
C ILE A 524 -5.25 5.47 -7.20
N TYR A 525 -5.53 4.57 -6.27
CA TYR A 525 -5.29 3.13 -6.43
C TYR A 525 -6.25 2.42 -7.40
N ASN A 526 -7.38 3.01 -7.77
CA ASN A 526 -8.24 2.47 -8.82
C ASN A 526 -7.73 2.79 -10.23
N GLN A 527 -6.69 3.62 -10.32
CA GLN A 527 -6.06 4.02 -11.58
C GLN A 527 -4.82 3.18 -11.92
N PHE A 528 -4.40 2.25 -11.05
CA PHE A 528 -3.21 1.41 -11.21
C PHE A 528 -3.50 -0.03 -11.63
#